data_30e1cbac7fdeffba2cc0a66650967d6c
#
_entry.id   30e1cbac7fdeffba2cc0a66650967d6c
#
_cell.length_a   1.000
_cell.length_b   1.000
_cell.length_c   1.000
_cell.angle_alpha   90.00
_cell.angle_beta   90.00
_cell.angle_gamma   90.00
#
_symmetry.space_group_name_H-M   'P 1'
#
loop_
_entity.id
_entity.type
_entity.pdbx_description
1 polymer ?
#
loop_
_entity_poly.entity_id
_entity_poly.type
_entity_poly.pdbx_seq_one_letter_code
_entity_poly.pdbx_strand_id
1 'polypeptide(L)'
;MNDKKFGKSNKMQVQKLPTGIEGFDDVCRGGLPVSRSTLVSGTSGTGKTVFSLQYLHHGICNFDEPGIFVTFEESPLDIIRNAASFGWDLQELIDQNKLFILDASPDPDGQDVAGNFDLSGLIERISYAIRKYKAKSVAIDSITAVFQQYDAIYVVRREIFRLIARLKEIGVTTVMTTETVSYTHLTLPTILRV
;
A
#
# COMPACT_ATOMS: atom_id res chain seq x y z
N MET A 1 29.90 44.70 19.08
CA MET A 1 29.97 43.94 17.83
C MET A 1 29.99 42.48 18.22
N ASN A 2 28.86 41.85 18.15
CA ASN A 2 28.73 40.40 18.44
C ASN A 2 27.71 39.84 17.48
N ASP A 3 28.20 39.37 16.33
CA ASP A 3 27.40 38.65 15.35
C ASP A 3 27.12 37.23 15.86
N LYS A 4 25.94 37.05 16.42
CA LYS A 4 25.40 35.73 16.70
C LYS A 4 25.00 35.10 15.37
N LYS A 5 25.86 34.23 14.79
CA LYS A 5 25.51 33.27 13.76
C LYS A 5 24.40 32.37 14.30
N PHE A 6 23.18 32.60 13.86
CA PHE A 6 22.08 31.64 14.03
C PHE A 6 22.44 30.41 13.24
N GLY A 7 22.70 29.31 13.92
CA GLY A 7 22.96 28.02 13.36
C GLY A 7 21.79 27.61 12.44
N LYS A 8 22.09 27.16 11.22
CA LYS A 8 21.11 26.55 10.32
C LYS A 8 20.48 25.37 11.04
N SER A 9 19.22 25.50 11.43
CA SER A 9 18.39 24.40 11.88
C SER A 9 18.40 23.32 10.82
N ASN A 10 19.03 22.20 11.11
CA ASN A 10 18.98 21.00 10.28
C ASN A 10 17.58 20.42 10.41
N LYS A 11 16.62 20.99 9.67
CA LYS A 11 15.25 20.44 9.62
C LYS A 11 15.39 19.03 9.05
N MET A 12 15.14 18.02 9.88
CA MET A 12 14.96 16.64 9.42
C MET A 12 13.81 16.65 8.42
N GLN A 13 14.15 16.69 7.13
CA GLN A 13 13.16 16.57 6.07
C GLN A 13 12.79 15.10 5.95
N VAL A 14 11.48 14.83 5.98
CA VAL A 14 10.96 13.50 5.68
C VAL A 14 11.27 13.19 4.22
N GLN A 15 12.04 12.14 3.98
CA GLN A 15 12.33 11.68 2.61
C GLN A 15 11.02 11.25 1.93
N LYS A 16 10.87 11.65 0.66
CA LYS A 16 9.68 11.37 -0.15
C LYS A 16 10.01 10.46 -1.32
N LEU A 17 9.05 9.65 -1.71
CA LEU A 17 9.08 8.81 -2.89
C LEU A 17 8.01 9.33 -3.86
N PRO A 18 8.39 9.76 -5.08
CA PRO A 18 7.43 10.19 -6.08
C PRO A 18 6.47 9.06 -6.47
N THR A 19 5.23 9.41 -6.71
CA THR A 19 4.20 8.46 -7.16
C THR A 19 4.05 8.38 -8.67
N GLY A 20 4.57 9.41 -9.38
CA GLY A 20 4.38 9.56 -10.82
C GLY A 20 2.96 9.98 -11.21
N ILE A 21 2.16 10.40 -10.24
CA ILE A 21 0.81 10.92 -10.48
C ILE A 21 0.90 12.43 -10.64
N GLU A 22 0.55 12.91 -11.84
CA GLU A 22 0.64 14.31 -12.19
C GLU A 22 -0.16 15.19 -11.23
N GLY A 23 0.45 16.28 -10.76
CA GLY A 23 -0.11 17.20 -9.78
C GLY A 23 -0.16 16.68 -8.33
N PHE A 24 -0.23 15.36 -8.12
CA PHE A 24 -0.28 14.79 -6.78
C PHE A 24 1.07 14.95 -6.04
N ASP A 25 2.16 14.66 -6.72
CA ASP A 25 3.50 14.79 -6.13
C ASP A 25 3.82 16.24 -5.77
N ASP A 26 3.31 17.22 -6.53
CA ASP A 26 3.43 18.65 -6.22
C ASP A 26 2.67 19.02 -4.94
N VAL A 27 1.40 18.60 -4.83
CA VAL A 27 0.57 18.81 -3.63
C VAL A 27 1.20 18.16 -2.40
N CYS A 28 1.76 16.96 -2.56
CA CYS A 28 2.42 16.21 -1.51
C CYS A 28 3.89 16.61 -1.30
N ARG A 29 4.40 17.62 -2.03
CA ARG A 29 5.79 18.11 -1.95
C ARG A 29 6.80 16.98 -2.16
N GLY A 30 6.67 16.28 -3.28
CA GLY A 30 7.58 15.24 -3.74
C GLY A 30 7.11 13.80 -3.51
N GLY A 31 5.82 13.57 -3.26
CA GLY A 31 5.24 12.25 -3.18
C GLY A 31 4.98 11.71 -1.78
N LEU A 32 5.06 10.40 -1.60
CA LEU A 32 4.74 9.71 -0.36
C LEU A 32 5.93 9.66 0.62
N PRO A 33 5.70 9.67 1.94
CA PRO A 33 6.78 9.56 2.92
C PRO A 33 7.40 8.15 2.89
N VAL A 34 8.72 8.08 2.71
CA VAL A 34 9.48 6.81 2.64
C VAL A 34 9.36 6.03 3.94
N SER A 35 9.28 4.69 3.83
CA SER A 35 9.17 3.75 4.95
C SER A 35 7.97 4.03 5.88
N ARG A 36 6.90 4.56 5.31
CA ARG A 36 5.63 4.79 6.02
C ARG A 36 4.45 4.24 5.23
N SER A 37 3.36 4.01 5.95
CA SER A 37 2.09 3.64 5.34
C SER A 37 1.23 4.88 5.12
N THR A 38 0.69 5.00 3.91
CA THR A 38 -0.27 6.03 3.49
C THR A 38 -1.59 5.37 3.21
N LEU A 39 -2.67 5.89 3.79
CA LEU A 39 -4.03 5.43 3.51
C LEU A 39 -4.67 6.33 2.44
N VAL A 40 -5.16 5.69 1.37
CA VAL A 40 -5.95 6.33 0.31
C VAL A 40 -7.40 5.90 0.51
N SER A 41 -8.27 6.86 0.82
CA SER A 41 -9.69 6.62 1.11
C SER A 41 -10.57 7.30 0.08
N GLY A 42 -11.58 6.61 -0.42
CA GLY A 42 -12.53 7.13 -1.39
C GLY A 42 -13.69 6.18 -1.61
N THR A 43 -14.78 6.65 -2.21
CA THR A 43 -15.91 5.80 -2.59
C THR A 43 -15.52 4.80 -3.70
N SER A 44 -16.35 3.80 -3.96
CA SER A 44 -16.14 2.88 -5.08
C SER A 44 -16.04 3.65 -6.40
N GLY A 45 -15.16 3.22 -7.31
CA GLY A 45 -14.97 3.85 -8.62
C GLY A 45 -14.10 5.12 -8.64
N THR A 46 -13.53 5.58 -7.52
CA THR A 46 -12.68 6.80 -7.47
C THR A 46 -11.23 6.58 -7.91
N GLY A 47 -10.89 5.39 -8.42
CA GLY A 47 -9.56 5.11 -8.98
C GLY A 47 -8.49 4.72 -7.93
N LYS A 48 -8.89 4.27 -6.73
CA LYS A 48 -7.94 3.85 -5.68
C LYS A 48 -6.99 2.73 -6.12
N THR A 49 -7.52 1.72 -6.81
CA THR A 49 -6.75 0.62 -7.40
C THR A 49 -5.75 1.15 -8.44
N VAL A 50 -6.22 2.03 -9.33
CA VAL A 50 -5.37 2.67 -10.36
C VAL A 50 -4.25 3.49 -9.71
N PHE A 51 -4.57 4.30 -8.68
CA PHE A 51 -3.58 5.03 -7.90
C PHE A 51 -2.49 4.12 -7.35
N SER A 52 -2.89 2.99 -6.75
CA SER A 52 -1.98 2.02 -6.14
C SER A 52 -1.09 1.33 -7.19
N LEU A 53 -1.66 0.97 -8.33
CA LEU A 53 -0.93 0.37 -9.44
C LEU A 53 0.04 1.36 -10.07
N GLN A 54 -0.39 2.61 -10.32
CA GLN A 54 0.47 3.66 -10.89
C GLN A 54 1.67 3.95 -9.98
N TYR A 55 1.45 4.03 -8.67
CA TYR A 55 2.51 4.19 -7.69
C TYR A 55 3.57 3.08 -7.78
N LEU A 56 3.15 1.80 -7.83
CA LEU A 56 4.08 0.67 -7.97
C LEU A 56 4.75 0.67 -9.33
N HIS A 57 3.99 0.84 -10.41
CA HIS A 57 4.51 0.88 -11.77
C HIS A 57 5.58 1.97 -11.93
N HIS A 58 5.31 3.18 -11.40
CA HIS A 58 6.26 4.28 -11.45
C HIS A 58 7.55 3.97 -10.68
N GLY A 59 7.44 3.40 -9.48
CA GLY A 59 8.58 2.98 -8.67
C GLY A 59 9.46 1.95 -9.38
N ILE A 60 8.83 0.98 -10.03
CA ILE A 60 9.54 -0.08 -10.76
C ILE A 60 10.22 0.48 -12.03
N CYS A 61 9.48 1.22 -12.85
CA CYS A 61 9.97 1.66 -14.15
C CYS A 61 11.00 2.79 -14.06
N ASN A 62 10.88 3.69 -13.08
CA ASN A 62 11.71 4.88 -13.00
C ASN A 62 12.84 4.79 -11.97
N PHE A 63 12.71 3.91 -10.98
CA PHE A 63 13.69 3.78 -9.89
C PHE A 63 14.24 2.36 -9.73
N ASP A 64 13.81 1.41 -10.57
CA ASP A 64 14.16 -0.02 -10.47
C ASP A 64 13.88 -0.61 -9.07
N GLU A 65 12.81 -0.15 -8.45
CA GLU A 65 12.39 -0.57 -7.11
C GLU A 65 11.28 -1.62 -7.20
N PRO A 66 11.56 -2.91 -6.90
CA PRO A 66 10.54 -3.95 -6.95
C PRO A 66 9.39 -3.66 -6.00
N GLY A 67 8.17 -4.03 -6.43
CA GLY A 67 6.93 -3.79 -5.70
C GLY A 67 6.09 -5.03 -5.48
N ILE A 68 5.19 -4.95 -4.49
CA ILE A 68 4.20 -5.98 -4.20
C ILE A 68 2.82 -5.34 -4.22
N PHE A 69 1.91 -5.95 -4.98
CA PHE A 69 0.49 -5.63 -4.93
C PHE A 69 -0.26 -6.74 -4.21
N VAL A 70 -0.96 -6.41 -3.14
CA VAL A 70 -1.82 -7.34 -2.39
C VAL A 70 -3.25 -7.03 -2.73
N THR A 71 -3.97 -7.99 -3.28
CA THR A 71 -5.39 -7.86 -3.62
C THR A 71 -6.25 -8.76 -2.75
N PHE A 72 -7.45 -8.27 -2.39
CA PHE A 72 -8.47 -9.01 -1.63
C PHE A 72 -9.76 -9.25 -2.44
N GLU A 73 -9.97 -8.50 -3.51
CA GLU A 73 -11.25 -8.46 -4.22
C GLU A 73 -11.11 -8.83 -5.69
N GLU A 74 -10.08 -8.30 -6.36
CA GLU A 74 -9.85 -8.55 -7.78
C GLU A 74 -8.84 -9.68 -7.99
N SER A 75 -9.10 -10.56 -8.97
CA SER A 75 -8.13 -11.58 -9.34
C SER A 75 -6.86 -10.96 -9.94
N PRO A 76 -5.67 -11.59 -9.78
CA PRO A 76 -4.45 -11.12 -10.44
C PRO A 76 -4.59 -10.93 -11.94
N LEU A 77 -5.35 -11.80 -12.63
CA LEU A 77 -5.60 -11.70 -14.06
C LEU A 77 -6.41 -10.48 -14.45
N ASP A 78 -7.41 -10.12 -13.65
CA ASP A 78 -8.23 -8.94 -13.91
C ASP A 78 -7.42 -7.66 -13.68
N ILE A 79 -6.58 -7.62 -12.63
CA ILE A 79 -5.66 -6.51 -12.37
C ILE A 79 -4.72 -6.29 -13.56
N ILE A 80 -4.12 -7.38 -14.09
CA ILE A 80 -3.22 -7.31 -15.26
C ILE A 80 -3.98 -6.77 -16.49
N ARG A 81 -5.19 -7.28 -16.76
CA ARG A 81 -6.01 -6.80 -17.88
C ARG A 81 -6.39 -5.33 -17.74
N ASN A 82 -6.82 -4.95 -16.54
CA ASN A 82 -7.22 -3.56 -16.26
C ASN A 82 -6.05 -2.60 -16.43
N ALA A 83 -4.85 -2.96 -15.96
CA ALA A 83 -3.63 -2.19 -16.10
C ALA A 83 -3.20 -2.00 -17.56
N ALA A 84 -3.41 -3.01 -18.42
CA ALA A 84 -3.10 -2.93 -19.84
C ALA A 84 -3.88 -1.82 -20.55
N SER A 85 -5.09 -1.46 -20.08
CA SER A 85 -5.86 -0.33 -20.63
C SER A 85 -5.21 1.04 -20.42
N PHE A 86 -4.28 1.14 -19.46
CA PHE A 86 -3.45 2.32 -19.19
C PHE A 86 -2.08 2.25 -19.88
N GLY A 87 -1.81 1.19 -20.66
CA GLY A 87 -0.51 0.96 -21.30
C GLY A 87 0.55 0.38 -20.35
N TRP A 88 0.16 -0.17 -19.20
CA TRP A 88 1.07 -0.78 -18.24
C TRP A 88 1.12 -2.29 -18.44
N ASP A 89 2.26 -2.81 -18.89
CA ASP A 89 2.49 -4.24 -19.02
C ASP A 89 2.96 -4.83 -17.69
N LEU A 90 1.99 -5.14 -16.83
CA LEU A 90 2.29 -5.74 -15.53
C LEU A 90 2.81 -7.18 -15.66
N GLN A 91 2.45 -7.90 -16.75
CA GLN A 91 2.96 -9.25 -16.94
C GLN A 91 4.46 -9.25 -17.18
N GLU A 92 4.95 -8.32 -18.00
CA GLU A 92 6.40 -8.15 -18.20
C GLU A 92 7.13 -7.88 -16.88
N LEU A 93 6.58 -7.02 -16.03
CA LEU A 93 7.17 -6.71 -14.70
C LEU A 93 7.18 -7.93 -13.76
N ILE A 94 6.15 -8.79 -13.86
CA ILE A 94 6.08 -10.05 -13.09
C ILE A 94 7.14 -11.02 -13.59
N ASP A 95 7.28 -11.20 -14.90
CA ASP A 95 8.26 -12.10 -15.53
C ASP A 95 9.70 -11.67 -15.20
N GLN A 96 9.93 -10.37 -15.06
CA GLN A 96 11.21 -9.79 -14.61
C GLN A 96 11.43 -9.88 -13.09
N ASN A 97 10.50 -10.45 -12.32
CA ASN A 97 10.51 -10.47 -10.85
C ASN A 97 10.56 -9.08 -10.18
N LYS A 98 10.08 -8.04 -10.87
CA LYS A 98 10.00 -6.67 -10.35
C LYS A 98 8.65 -6.35 -9.72
N LEU A 99 7.59 -7.05 -10.13
CA LEU A 99 6.28 -6.98 -9.52
C LEU A 99 5.84 -8.37 -9.05
N PHE A 100 5.26 -8.44 -7.87
CA PHE A 100 4.57 -9.63 -7.38
C PHE A 100 3.15 -9.27 -6.96
N ILE A 101 2.15 -9.97 -7.49
CA ILE A 101 0.75 -9.83 -7.08
C ILE A 101 0.43 -10.96 -6.12
N LEU A 102 0.11 -10.62 -4.88
CA LEU A 102 -0.31 -11.53 -3.84
C LEU A 102 -1.83 -11.53 -3.76
N ASP A 103 -2.44 -12.63 -4.18
CA ASP A 103 -3.86 -12.87 -3.96
C ASP A 103 -4.09 -13.22 -2.49
N ALA A 104 -4.83 -12.37 -1.79
CA ALA A 104 -5.25 -12.51 -0.41
C ALA A 104 -6.78 -12.64 -0.30
N SER A 105 -7.46 -12.91 -1.43
CA SER A 105 -8.91 -13.15 -1.44
C SER A 105 -9.25 -14.33 -0.53
N PRO A 106 -10.39 -14.29 0.18
CA PRO A 106 -10.89 -15.44 0.91
C PRO A 106 -11.12 -16.63 -0.03
N ASP A 107 -10.73 -17.82 0.39
CA ASP A 107 -11.03 -19.03 -0.38
C ASP A 107 -12.54 -19.33 -0.27
N PRO A 108 -13.31 -19.28 -1.38
CA PRO A 108 -14.75 -19.53 -1.33
C PRO A 108 -15.10 -20.99 -0.96
N ASP A 109 -14.16 -21.92 -1.20
CA ASP A 109 -14.34 -23.35 -0.89
C ASP A 109 -13.61 -23.74 0.41
N GLY A 110 -12.87 -22.83 1.01
CA GLY A 110 -12.14 -23.06 2.26
C GLY A 110 -13.12 -23.36 3.38
N GLN A 111 -12.94 -24.48 4.05
CA GLN A 111 -13.62 -24.80 5.31
C GLN A 111 -13.07 -23.93 6.45
N ASP A 112 -12.85 -22.65 6.18
CA ASP A 112 -12.51 -21.71 7.24
C ASP A 112 -13.73 -21.60 8.12
N VAL A 113 -13.61 -22.23 9.27
CA VAL A 113 -14.57 -22.15 10.37
C VAL A 113 -14.92 -20.68 10.55
N ALA A 114 -16.16 -20.35 10.30
CA ALA A 114 -16.69 -18.99 10.32
C ALA A 114 -16.06 -18.15 11.43
N GLY A 115 -15.27 -17.13 11.07
CA GLY A 115 -14.82 -16.11 11.99
C GLY A 115 -13.33 -15.85 12.15
N ASN A 116 -12.41 -16.53 11.46
CA ASN A 116 -10.98 -16.30 11.62
C ASN A 116 -10.23 -16.26 10.28
N PHE A 117 -10.34 -15.14 9.56
CA PHE A 117 -9.33 -14.83 8.55
C PHE A 117 -7.98 -14.70 9.26
N ASP A 118 -6.99 -15.56 8.91
CA ASP A 118 -5.67 -15.52 9.55
C ASP A 118 -4.83 -14.34 9.06
N LEU A 119 -5.06 -13.19 9.67
CA LEU A 119 -4.29 -11.98 9.38
C LEU A 119 -2.81 -12.14 9.77
N SER A 120 -2.48 -12.99 10.73
CA SER A 120 -1.11 -13.26 11.10
C SER A 120 -0.39 -14.03 10.00
N GLY A 121 -1.03 -15.01 9.40
CA GLY A 121 -0.53 -15.72 8.22
C GLY A 121 -0.36 -14.81 7.01
N LEU A 122 -1.31 -13.89 6.79
CA LEU A 122 -1.17 -12.89 5.72
C LEU A 122 0.03 -11.97 5.95
N ILE A 123 0.24 -11.46 7.16
CA ILE A 123 1.40 -10.62 7.51
C ILE A 123 2.71 -11.35 7.20
N GLU A 124 2.80 -12.63 7.53
CA GLU A 124 3.99 -13.44 7.23
C GLU A 124 4.16 -13.69 5.73
N ARG A 125 3.07 -13.95 4.98
CA ARG A 125 3.11 -14.08 3.50
C ARG A 125 3.62 -12.80 2.86
N ILE A 126 3.11 -11.63 3.25
CA ILE A 126 3.56 -10.32 2.76
C ILE A 126 5.04 -10.10 3.14
N SER A 127 5.42 -10.36 4.39
CA SER A 127 6.80 -10.21 4.86
C SER A 127 7.77 -11.12 4.12
N TYR A 128 7.36 -12.35 3.82
CA TYR A 128 8.14 -13.29 3.01
C TYR A 128 8.32 -12.78 1.58
N ALA A 129 7.24 -12.32 0.95
CA ALA A 129 7.28 -11.79 -0.42
C ALA A 129 8.21 -10.55 -0.50
N ILE A 130 8.11 -9.62 0.47
CA ILE A 130 9.00 -8.44 0.53
C ILE A 130 10.47 -8.88 0.54
N ARG A 131 10.83 -9.84 1.37
CA ARG A 131 12.22 -10.34 1.46
C ARG A 131 12.65 -11.06 0.17
N LYS A 132 11.79 -11.92 -0.37
CA LYS A 132 12.07 -12.71 -1.57
C LYS A 132 12.32 -11.84 -2.81
N TYR A 133 11.44 -10.86 -3.04
CA TYR A 133 11.50 -9.97 -4.19
C TYR A 133 12.30 -8.69 -3.92
N LYS A 134 12.83 -8.51 -2.71
CA LYS A 134 13.55 -7.30 -2.24
C LYS A 134 12.71 -6.03 -2.47
N ALA A 135 11.41 -6.16 -2.29
CA ALA A 135 10.47 -5.08 -2.57
C ALA A 135 10.75 -3.84 -1.71
N LYS A 136 10.61 -2.66 -2.31
CA LYS A 136 10.72 -1.35 -1.66
C LYS A 136 9.37 -0.71 -1.42
N SER A 137 8.40 -1.09 -2.26
CA SER A 137 7.04 -0.55 -2.26
C SER A 137 6.01 -1.67 -2.14
N VAL A 138 4.95 -1.41 -1.37
CA VAL A 138 3.82 -2.33 -1.19
C VAL A 138 2.52 -1.56 -1.39
N ALA A 139 1.60 -2.11 -2.17
CA ALA A 139 0.22 -1.64 -2.24
C ALA A 139 -0.72 -2.71 -1.72
N ILE A 140 -1.72 -2.34 -0.92
CA ILE A 140 -2.72 -3.24 -0.33
C ILE A 140 -4.11 -2.72 -0.69
N ASP A 141 -4.85 -3.45 -1.53
CA ASP A 141 -6.14 -3.06 -2.11
C ASP A 141 -7.20 -4.17 -1.94
N SER A 142 -8.22 -3.99 -1.12
CA SER A 142 -8.43 -2.92 -0.16
C SER A 142 -8.49 -3.51 1.26
N ILE A 143 -8.07 -2.74 2.25
CA ILE A 143 -8.21 -3.18 3.67
C ILE A 143 -9.67 -3.26 4.11
N THR A 144 -10.61 -2.70 3.33
CA THR A 144 -12.06 -2.80 3.60
C THR A 144 -12.51 -4.26 3.64
N ALA A 145 -12.00 -5.10 2.73
CA ALA A 145 -12.32 -6.52 2.70
C ALA A 145 -11.91 -7.25 4.00
N VAL A 146 -10.81 -6.81 4.62
CA VAL A 146 -10.39 -7.34 5.93
C VAL A 146 -11.41 -7.00 7.02
N PHE A 147 -11.98 -5.77 6.99
CA PHE A 147 -13.00 -5.38 7.98
C PHE A 147 -14.28 -6.20 7.88
N GLN A 148 -14.63 -6.65 6.68
CA GLN A 148 -15.84 -7.46 6.44
C GLN A 148 -15.71 -8.90 6.96
N GLN A 149 -14.49 -9.39 7.18
CA GLN A 149 -14.20 -10.74 7.65
C GLN A 149 -14.36 -10.92 9.18
N TYR A 150 -14.50 -9.82 9.91
CA TYR A 150 -14.53 -9.85 11.37
C TYR A 150 -15.72 -9.09 11.94
N ASP A 151 -16.45 -9.72 12.86
CA ASP A 151 -17.55 -9.06 13.59
C ASP A 151 -17.04 -7.98 14.56
N ALA A 152 -15.79 -8.13 15.04
CA ALA A 152 -15.23 -7.28 16.08
C ALA A 152 -14.22 -6.26 15.50
N ILE A 153 -14.65 -5.04 15.28
CA ILE A 153 -13.88 -3.93 14.70
C ILE A 153 -12.55 -3.65 15.44
N TYR A 154 -12.50 -3.86 16.77
CA TYR A 154 -11.29 -3.66 17.58
C TYR A 154 -10.19 -4.68 17.26
N VAL A 155 -10.56 -5.92 16.89
CA VAL A 155 -9.63 -6.96 16.47
C VAL A 155 -8.97 -6.55 15.17
N VAL A 156 -9.75 -6.14 14.18
CA VAL A 156 -9.25 -5.68 12.89
C VAL A 156 -8.29 -4.50 13.05
N ARG A 157 -8.66 -3.51 13.86
CA ARG A 157 -7.78 -2.36 14.13
C ARG A 157 -6.43 -2.80 14.69
N ARG A 158 -6.43 -3.68 15.68
CA ARG A 158 -5.19 -4.20 16.28
C ARG A 158 -4.33 -4.88 15.24
N GLU A 159 -4.91 -5.71 14.39
CA GLU A 159 -4.16 -6.45 13.38
C GLU A 159 -3.64 -5.54 12.27
N ILE A 160 -4.41 -4.53 11.84
CA ILE A 160 -3.92 -3.51 10.91
C ILE A 160 -2.75 -2.72 11.51
N PHE A 161 -2.82 -2.35 12.80
CA PHE A 161 -1.68 -1.71 13.46
C PHE A 161 -0.45 -2.60 13.50
N ARG A 162 -0.62 -3.92 13.72
CA ARG A 162 0.49 -4.89 13.66
C ARG A 162 1.09 -4.96 12.27
N LEU A 163 0.25 -5.03 11.23
CA LEU A 163 0.69 -5.02 9.83
C LEU A 163 1.51 -3.75 9.53
N ILE A 164 0.98 -2.57 9.86
CA ILE A 164 1.66 -1.29 9.65
C ILE A 164 2.99 -1.23 10.40
N ALA A 165 3.02 -1.67 11.65
CA ALA A 165 4.25 -1.71 12.46
C ALA A 165 5.29 -2.63 11.81
N ARG A 166 4.86 -3.80 11.32
CA ARG A 166 5.74 -4.75 10.65
C ARG A 166 6.31 -4.22 9.33
N LEU A 167 5.47 -3.61 8.49
CA LEU A 167 5.90 -3.01 7.23
C LEU A 167 6.89 -1.86 7.46
N LYS A 168 6.64 -1.04 8.48
CA LYS A 168 7.56 0.03 8.89
C LYS A 168 8.89 -0.51 9.42
N GLU A 169 8.88 -1.59 10.20
CA GLU A 169 10.09 -2.26 10.69
C GLU A 169 10.95 -2.80 9.54
N ILE A 170 10.31 -3.39 8.52
CA ILE A 170 10.98 -3.88 7.31
C ILE A 170 11.52 -2.70 6.48
N GLY A 171 10.94 -1.51 6.60
CA GLY A 171 11.40 -0.30 5.93
C GLY A 171 10.80 -0.08 4.54
N VAL A 172 9.66 -0.70 4.21
CA VAL A 172 8.97 -0.50 2.93
C VAL A 172 8.02 0.69 2.98
N THR A 173 7.86 1.35 1.83
CA THR A 173 6.84 2.40 1.66
C THR A 173 5.53 1.75 1.21
N THR A 174 4.44 2.03 1.93
CA THR A 174 3.18 1.32 1.72
C THR A 174 2.05 2.26 1.38
N VAL A 175 1.26 1.89 0.37
CA VAL A 175 -0.06 2.45 0.07
C VAL A 175 -1.11 1.43 0.50
N MET A 176 -2.12 1.86 1.23
CA MET A 176 -3.29 1.05 1.58
C MET A 176 -4.52 1.77 1.09
N THR A 177 -5.46 1.05 0.48
CA THR A 177 -6.73 1.63 0.06
C THR A 177 -7.85 1.23 1.01
N THR A 178 -8.87 2.06 1.10
CA THR A 178 -10.09 1.76 1.85
C THR A 178 -11.29 2.44 1.20
N GLU A 179 -12.44 1.81 1.27
CA GLU A 179 -13.69 2.48 0.92
C GLU A 179 -14.13 3.43 2.02
N THR A 180 -14.72 4.55 1.61
CA THR A 180 -15.33 5.50 2.54
C THR A 180 -16.69 4.96 2.96
N VAL A 181 -16.71 3.89 3.73
CA VAL A 181 -17.88 3.48 4.49
C VAL A 181 -17.67 4.03 5.89
N SER A 182 -18.69 4.45 6.59
CA SER A 182 -18.81 5.09 7.91
C SER A 182 -17.79 4.76 9.03
N TYR A 183 -16.61 4.25 8.71
CA TYR A 183 -15.52 3.94 9.64
C TYR A 183 -14.57 5.12 9.81
N THR A 184 -15.14 6.31 10.07
CA THR A 184 -14.42 7.59 10.21
C THR A 184 -13.43 7.66 11.37
N HIS A 185 -13.09 6.55 12.00
CA HIS A 185 -12.25 6.52 13.21
C HIS A 185 -10.90 5.81 13.05
N LEU A 186 -10.47 5.49 11.83
CA LEU A 186 -9.08 5.07 11.60
C LEU A 186 -8.18 6.30 11.49
N THR A 187 -7.58 6.72 12.59
CA THR A 187 -6.52 7.72 12.60
C THR A 187 -5.19 7.02 12.27
N LEU A 188 -4.86 6.92 10.98
CA LEU A 188 -3.53 6.55 10.54
C LEU A 188 -2.66 7.82 10.37
N PRO A 189 -1.32 7.71 10.48
CA PRO A 189 -0.42 8.87 10.44
C PRO A 189 -0.50 9.71 9.16
N THR A 190 -0.99 9.12 8.07
CA THR A 190 -1.18 9.83 6.80
C THR A 190 -2.45 9.29 6.12
N ILE A 191 -3.50 10.11 6.07
CA ILE A 191 -4.77 9.80 5.38
C ILE A 191 -4.90 10.78 4.22
N LEU A 192 -5.02 10.22 3.01
CA LEU A 192 -5.41 10.95 1.81
C LEU A 192 -6.85 10.59 1.47
N ARG A 193 -7.73 11.59 1.38
CA ARG A 193 -9.10 11.41 0.87
C ARG A 193 -9.13 11.85 -0.58
N VAL A 194 -9.55 10.96 -1.44
CA VAL A 194 -9.75 11.20 -2.86
C VAL A 194 -11.25 11.28 -3.16
#